data_42806f01f3fae792e66e8536dfb565eb
#
_entry.id   42806f01f3fae792e66e8536dfb565eb
#
_cell.length_a   1.000
_cell.length_b   1.000
_cell.length_c   1.000
_cell.angle_alpha   90.00
_cell.angle_beta   90.00
_cell.angle_gamma   90.00
#
_symmetry.space_group_name_H-M   'P 1'
#
loop_
_entity.id
_entity.type
_entity.pdbx_description
1 polymer ?
#
loop_
_entity_poly.entity_id
_entity_poly.type
_entity_poly.pdbx_seq_one_letter_code
_entity_poly.pdbx_strand_id
1 'polypeptide(L)'
;MTAPRSVLVIGSGPILIGQAAEFDYAGVQACLALRGEGVETILVNSNPATVMTDPDVGGTVLIGPLSLPYVERVIAEHRPEAVLPTLGGQTGLNLAVALDDAGILDRYGVRVLGTPLSAVRAAEDRGGFRTLVTGIGEPVPESAVVESLEDGLTFMRHLDAPVVIRPAFTLGGGGGGFATTLDEARERIKAGLAASPIGQVLVERSLLGWYEIEFEVIRDAADTAIAICGMENMDPMGVHTGDSIVVAPIQTLPDPVVQRLRRCALKIVRALKLEGGCNVQLAVSPDGSDYRVIEVNPRVSRSSALASKATG
;
A
#
# COMPACT_ATOMS: atom_id res chain seq x y z
N MET A 1 7.39 -24.47 -6.37
CA MET A 1 5.93 -24.73 -6.29
C MET A 1 5.42 -24.87 -7.72
N THR A 2 4.48 -25.77 -7.97
CA THR A 2 3.83 -25.88 -9.29
C THR A 2 2.88 -24.70 -9.51
N ALA A 3 2.80 -24.21 -10.75
CA ALA A 3 1.82 -23.18 -11.12
C ALA A 3 0.38 -23.68 -10.82
N PRO A 4 -0.50 -22.81 -10.32
CA PRO A 4 -1.90 -23.17 -10.11
C PRO A 4 -2.60 -23.34 -11.46
N ARG A 5 -3.62 -24.21 -11.52
CA ARG A 5 -4.45 -24.40 -12.72
C ARG A 5 -5.54 -23.32 -12.83
N SER A 6 -6.01 -22.83 -11.70
CA SER A 6 -7.04 -21.80 -11.64
C SER A 6 -6.76 -20.77 -10.53
N VAL A 7 -7.06 -19.51 -10.80
CA VAL A 7 -6.81 -18.37 -9.91
C VAL A 7 -8.04 -17.49 -9.79
N LEU A 8 -8.47 -17.24 -8.56
CA LEU A 8 -9.46 -16.21 -8.25
C LEU A 8 -8.75 -14.84 -8.19
N VAL A 9 -9.10 -13.94 -9.09
CA VAL A 9 -8.64 -12.56 -9.10
C VAL A 9 -9.69 -11.69 -8.43
N ILE A 10 -9.30 -10.94 -7.40
CA ILE A 10 -10.20 -10.00 -6.71
C ILE A 10 -10.02 -8.62 -7.33
N GLY A 11 -11.08 -8.05 -7.87
CA GLY A 11 -11.10 -6.70 -8.43
C GLY A 11 -11.14 -5.60 -7.35
N SER A 12 -11.00 -4.36 -7.79
CA SER A 12 -10.93 -3.18 -6.91
C SER A 12 -12.29 -2.64 -6.46
N GLY A 13 -13.37 -3.12 -7.04
CA GLY A 13 -14.69 -2.57 -6.78
C GLY A 13 -14.98 -1.27 -7.54
N PRO A 14 -15.82 -0.38 -6.99
CA PRO A 14 -16.15 0.88 -7.63
C PRO A 14 -14.94 1.80 -7.70
N ILE A 15 -14.91 2.64 -8.73
CA ILE A 15 -13.92 3.68 -8.87
C ILE A 15 -14.14 4.73 -7.77
N LEU A 16 -13.12 4.94 -6.95
CA LEU A 16 -13.08 6.00 -5.94
C LEU A 16 -12.02 7.02 -6.34
N ILE A 17 -12.23 8.28 -6.01
CA ILE A 17 -11.21 9.33 -6.22
C ILE A 17 -9.94 8.93 -5.48
N GLY A 18 -8.82 8.91 -6.21
CA GLY A 18 -7.51 8.48 -5.67
C GLY A 18 -7.25 6.97 -5.66
N GLN A 19 -8.22 6.15 -6.09
CA GLN A 19 -8.08 4.69 -6.15
C GLN A 19 -8.93 4.13 -7.28
N ALA A 20 -8.36 3.71 -8.43
CA ALA A 20 -9.21 2.96 -9.34
C ALA A 20 -8.65 2.55 -10.69
N ALA A 21 -8.31 3.50 -11.56
CA ALA A 21 -7.93 3.20 -12.94
C ALA A 21 -6.65 2.37 -13.01
N GLU A 22 -5.73 2.58 -12.07
CA GLU A 22 -4.49 1.80 -11.94
C GLU A 22 -4.74 0.33 -11.64
N PHE A 23 -5.76 0.03 -10.82
CA PHE A 23 -6.11 -1.37 -10.48
C PHE A 23 -6.83 -2.06 -11.61
N ASP A 24 -7.67 -1.34 -12.36
CA ASP A 24 -8.29 -1.86 -13.58
C ASP A 24 -7.23 -2.31 -14.59
N TYR A 25 -6.28 -1.45 -14.90
CA TYR A 25 -5.19 -1.76 -15.81
C TYR A 25 -4.36 -2.96 -15.30
N ALA A 26 -3.93 -2.91 -14.04
CA ALA A 26 -3.12 -3.96 -13.44
C ALA A 26 -3.87 -5.30 -13.40
N GLY A 27 -5.15 -5.29 -13.08
CA GLY A 27 -6.01 -6.46 -13.08
C GLY A 27 -6.18 -7.08 -14.45
N VAL A 28 -6.38 -6.25 -15.49
CA VAL A 28 -6.40 -6.69 -16.89
C VAL A 28 -5.09 -7.38 -17.27
N GLN A 29 -3.95 -6.74 -16.99
CA GLN A 29 -2.64 -7.30 -17.32
C GLN A 29 -2.38 -8.63 -16.61
N ALA A 30 -2.80 -8.76 -15.36
CA ALA A 30 -2.66 -10.02 -14.63
C ALA A 30 -3.55 -11.13 -15.20
N CYS A 31 -4.80 -10.85 -15.53
CA CYS A 31 -5.68 -11.83 -16.17
C CYS A 31 -5.09 -12.31 -17.51
N LEU A 32 -4.59 -11.38 -18.33
CA LEU A 32 -3.95 -11.71 -19.60
C LEU A 32 -2.67 -12.53 -19.40
N ALA A 33 -1.81 -12.15 -18.44
CA ALA A 33 -0.59 -12.88 -18.13
C ALA A 33 -0.88 -14.30 -17.63
N LEU A 34 -1.82 -14.48 -16.71
CA LEU A 34 -2.22 -15.79 -16.20
C LEU A 34 -2.77 -16.69 -17.32
N ARG A 35 -3.62 -16.15 -18.18
CA ARG A 35 -4.16 -16.88 -19.34
C ARG A 35 -3.06 -17.23 -20.34
N GLY A 36 -2.08 -16.34 -20.55
CA GLY A 36 -0.91 -16.62 -21.39
C GLY A 36 -0.08 -17.80 -20.89
N GLU A 37 -0.07 -18.04 -19.58
CA GLU A 37 0.57 -19.20 -18.93
C GLU A 37 -0.36 -20.42 -18.86
N GLY A 38 -1.55 -20.37 -19.46
CA GLY A 38 -2.53 -21.46 -19.45
C GLY A 38 -3.28 -21.63 -18.14
N VAL A 39 -3.29 -20.60 -17.30
CA VAL A 39 -4.02 -20.60 -16.01
C VAL A 39 -5.44 -20.08 -16.22
N GLU A 40 -6.43 -20.81 -15.73
CA GLU A 40 -7.81 -20.37 -15.70
C GLU A 40 -8.00 -19.20 -14.73
N THR A 41 -8.65 -18.13 -15.19
CA THR A 41 -8.93 -16.96 -14.35
C THR A 41 -10.41 -16.87 -14.01
N ILE A 42 -10.71 -16.67 -12.74
CA ILE A 42 -12.04 -16.40 -12.18
C ILE A 42 -11.95 -15.00 -11.57
N LEU A 43 -12.63 -14.04 -12.18
CA LEU A 43 -12.61 -12.66 -11.73
C LEU A 43 -13.87 -12.32 -10.95
N VAL A 44 -13.71 -11.78 -9.74
CA VAL A 44 -14.82 -11.18 -8.96
C VAL A 44 -14.63 -9.69 -8.90
N ASN A 45 -15.62 -8.92 -9.33
CA ASN A 45 -15.65 -7.47 -9.20
C ASN A 45 -17.08 -6.96 -8.98
N SER A 46 -17.24 -5.90 -8.19
CA SER A 46 -18.55 -5.28 -8.00
C SER A 46 -18.87 -4.18 -9.02
N ASN A 47 -17.88 -3.74 -9.79
CA ASN A 47 -18.06 -2.74 -10.84
C ASN A 47 -18.25 -3.41 -12.21
N PRO A 48 -19.43 -3.31 -12.83
CA PRO A 48 -19.66 -3.90 -14.16
C PRO A 48 -19.11 -3.05 -15.31
N ALA A 49 -18.68 -1.82 -15.03
CA ALA A 49 -18.28 -0.83 -16.04
C ALA A 49 -16.76 -0.68 -16.16
N THR A 50 -16.01 -1.75 -15.93
CA THR A 50 -14.53 -1.74 -16.04
C THR A 50 -14.09 -2.66 -17.18
N VAL A 51 -12.93 -2.36 -17.79
CA VAL A 51 -12.29 -3.23 -18.79
C VAL A 51 -11.94 -4.59 -18.18
N MET A 52 -11.69 -4.65 -16.89
CA MET A 52 -11.38 -5.87 -16.16
C MET A 52 -12.51 -6.89 -16.21
N THR A 53 -13.78 -6.43 -16.27
CA THR A 53 -14.97 -7.29 -16.34
C THR A 53 -15.37 -7.63 -17.77
N ASP A 54 -14.56 -7.28 -18.76
CA ASP A 54 -14.74 -7.74 -20.14
C ASP A 54 -14.50 -9.26 -20.22
N PRO A 55 -15.43 -10.06 -20.77
CA PRO A 55 -15.29 -11.51 -20.91
C PRO A 55 -14.02 -11.93 -21.67
N ASP A 56 -13.56 -11.10 -22.61
CA ASP A 56 -12.34 -11.39 -23.38
C ASP A 56 -11.08 -11.21 -22.52
N VAL A 57 -11.17 -10.51 -21.38
CA VAL A 57 -10.09 -10.27 -20.44
C VAL A 57 -10.14 -11.20 -19.24
N GLY A 58 -11.26 -11.19 -18.52
CA GLY A 58 -11.40 -11.80 -17.20
C GLY A 58 -11.53 -13.32 -17.16
N GLY A 59 -11.75 -13.98 -18.29
CA GLY A 59 -12.11 -15.41 -18.29
C GLY A 59 -13.53 -15.63 -17.74
N THR A 60 -13.68 -16.33 -16.61
CA THR A 60 -14.96 -16.40 -15.90
C THR A 60 -15.17 -15.13 -15.08
N VAL A 61 -16.07 -14.25 -15.49
CA VAL A 61 -16.35 -12.96 -14.83
C VAL A 61 -17.61 -13.07 -13.98
N LEU A 62 -17.48 -12.77 -12.70
CA LEU A 62 -18.53 -12.77 -11.70
C LEU A 62 -18.73 -11.36 -11.15
N ILE A 63 -19.85 -10.73 -11.54
CA ILE A 63 -20.21 -9.41 -11.05
C ILE A 63 -21.03 -9.56 -9.77
N GLY A 64 -20.47 -9.08 -8.67
CA GLY A 64 -21.12 -9.17 -7.37
C GLY A 64 -20.37 -8.43 -6.27
N PRO A 65 -20.95 -8.34 -5.06
CA PRO A 65 -20.37 -7.57 -3.97
C PRO A 65 -19.04 -8.18 -3.52
N LEU A 66 -18.03 -7.33 -3.32
CA LEU A 66 -16.74 -7.72 -2.72
C LEU A 66 -16.89 -7.88 -1.21
N SER A 67 -17.65 -8.91 -0.81
CA SER A 67 -17.95 -9.22 0.58
C SER A 67 -17.58 -10.67 0.91
N LEU A 68 -17.25 -10.90 2.18
CA LEU A 68 -16.83 -12.22 2.66
C LEU A 68 -17.82 -13.33 2.27
N PRO A 69 -19.15 -13.21 2.52
CA PRO A 69 -20.10 -14.29 2.18
C PRO A 69 -20.22 -14.55 0.67
N TYR A 70 -20.08 -13.51 -0.15
CA TYR A 70 -20.17 -13.67 -1.59
C TYR A 70 -18.94 -14.38 -2.14
N VAL A 71 -17.74 -13.94 -1.72
CA VAL A 71 -16.49 -14.52 -2.21
C VAL A 71 -16.28 -15.94 -1.67
N GLU A 72 -16.70 -16.24 -0.43
CA GLU A 72 -16.73 -17.63 0.06
C GLU A 72 -17.61 -18.54 -0.83
N ARG A 73 -18.80 -18.07 -1.24
CA ARG A 73 -19.65 -18.82 -2.16
C ARG A 73 -18.97 -19.06 -3.50
N VAL A 74 -18.32 -18.05 -4.06
CA VAL A 74 -17.54 -18.18 -5.31
C VAL A 74 -16.43 -19.22 -5.16
N ILE A 75 -15.68 -19.18 -4.06
CA ILE A 75 -14.64 -20.17 -3.77
C ILE A 75 -15.23 -21.58 -3.65
N ALA A 76 -16.35 -21.72 -2.96
CA ALA A 76 -17.03 -23.01 -2.80
C ALA A 76 -17.50 -23.60 -4.12
N GLU A 77 -18.02 -22.77 -5.03
CA GLU A 77 -18.58 -23.16 -6.33
C GLU A 77 -17.48 -23.44 -7.37
N HIS A 78 -16.54 -22.52 -7.52
CA HIS A 78 -15.52 -22.59 -8.57
C HIS A 78 -14.22 -23.30 -8.17
N ARG A 79 -13.99 -23.49 -6.87
CA ARG A 79 -12.82 -24.22 -6.35
C ARG A 79 -11.47 -23.76 -6.94
N PRO A 80 -11.15 -22.45 -6.92
CA PRO A 80 -9.86 -21.99 -7.40
C PRO A 80 -8.71 -22.58 -6.55
N GLU A 81 -7.59 -22.90 -7.19
CA GLU A 81 -6.40 -23.38 -6.47
C GLU A 81 -5.65 -22.25 -5.74
N ALA A 82 -5.86 -20.99 -6.20
CA ALA A 82 -5.25 -19.83 -5.58
C ALA A 82 -6.11 -18.57 -5.69
N VAL A 83 -5.81 -17.58 -4.86
CA VAL A 83 -6.38 -16.23 -4.89
C VAL A 83 -5.29 -15.19 -5.11
N LEU A 84 -5.53 -14.20 -5.97
CA LEU A 84 -4.64 -13.07 -6.24
C LEU A 84 -5.34 -11.77 -5.83
N PRO A 85 -5.06 -11.24 -4.62
CA PRO A 85 -5.76 -10.08 -4.08
C PRO A 85 -5.08 -8.75 -4.38
N THR A 86 -3.78 -8.76 -4.70
CA THR A 86 -2.91 -7.57 -4.76
C THR A 86 -3.28 -6.59 -5.87
N LEU A 87 -4.14 -6.99 -6.79
CA LEU A 87 -4.62 -6.18 -7.93
C LEU A 87 -5.96 -5.50 -7.66
N GLY A 88 -6.63 -5.86 -6.58
CA GLY A 88 -7.87 -5.25 -6.12
C GLY A 88 -7.68 -4.05 -5.18
N GLY A 89 -6.48 -3.48 -5.13
CA GLY A 89 -6.16 -2.39 -4.22
C GLY A 89 -6.34 -2.78 -2.76
N GLN A 90 -6.63 -1.80 -1.92
CA GLN A 90 -6.88 -2.04 -0.50
C GLN A 90 -8.10 -2.93 -0.25
N THR A 91 -9.12 -2.81 -1.09
CA THR A 91 -10.33 -3.66 -1.01
C THR A 91 -9.98 -5.13 -1.17
N GLY A 92 -9.16 -5.47 -2.17
CA GLY A 92 -8.73 -6.84 -2.42
C GLY A 92 -7.89 -7.41 -1.27
N LEU A 93 -6.95 -6.62 -0.75
CA LEU A 93 -6.11 -7.02 0.40
C LEU A 93 -6.93 -7.24 1.67
N ASN A 94 -7.81 -6.31 2.02
CA ASN A 94 -8.66 -6.42 3.21
C ASN A 94 -9.57 -7.65 3.13
N LEU A 95 -10.11 -7.92 1.94
CA LEU A 95 -10.96 -9.09 1.73
C LEU A 95 -10.17 -10.41 1.85
N ALA A 96 -8.94 -10.45 1.32
CA ALA A 96 -8.08 -11.63 1.46
C ALA A 96 -7.71 -11.90 2.94
N VAL A 97 -7.41 -10.84 3.70
CA VAL A 97 -7.19 -10.94 5.14
C VAL A 97 -8.44 -11.46 5.85
N ALA A 98 -9.63 -10.95 5.52
CA ALA A 98 -10.89 -11.41 6.11
C ALA A 98 -11.21 -12.88 5.75
N LEU A 99 -10.90 -13.33 4.54
CA LEU A 99 -11.03 -14.73 4.13
C LEU A 99 -10.12 -15.66 4.93
N ASP A 100 -8.89 -15.22 5.19
CA ASP A 100 -7.90 -15.93 6.00
C ASP A 100 -8.35 -16.01 7.48
N ASP A 101 -8.72 -14.89 8.07
CA ASP A 101 -9.21 -14.80 9.46
C ASP A 101 -10.45 -15.68 9.71
N ALA A 102 -11.31 -15.81 8.71
CA ALA A 102 -12.47 -16.69 8.77
C ALA A 102 -12.14 -18.17 8.48
N GLY A 103 -10.86 -18.52 8.24
CA GLY A 103 -10.42 -19.87 7.92
C GLY A 103 -10.94 -20.41 6.60
N ILE A 104 -11.41 -19.53 5.70
CA ILE A 104 -12.02 -19.92 4.41
C ILE A 104 -10.94 -20.42 3.46
N LEU A 105 -9.80 -19.73 3.39
CA LEU A 105 -8.70 -20.13 2.52
C LEU A 105 -8.20 -21.54 2.85
N ASP A 106 -7.99 -21.83 4.11
CA ASP A 106 -7.56 -23.16 4.58
C ASP A 106 -8.65 -24.24 4.34
N ARG A 107 -9.91 -23.90 4.63
CA ARG A 107 -11.05 -24.82 4.47
C ARG A 107 -11.19 -25.32 3.04
N TYR A 108 -10.91 -24.46 2.08
CA TYR A 108 -11.04 -24.80 0.65
C TYR A 108 -9.70 -25.13 -0.01
N GLY A 109 -8.58 -25.03 0.71
CA GLY A 109 -7.23 -25.30 0.20
C GLY A 109 -6.74 -24.28 -0.82
N VAL A 110 -7.17 -23.01 -0.68
CA VAL A 110 -6.85 -21.92 -1.61
C VAL A 110 -5.57 -21.23 -1.17
N ARG A 111 -4.55 -21.19 -2.05
CA ARG A 111 -3.29 -20.49 -1.79
C ARG A 111 -3.42 -19.01 -2.09
N VAL A 112 -2.73 -18.16 -1.32
CA VAL A 112 -2.57 -16.74 -1.69
C VAL A 112 -1.37 -16.62 -2.64
N LEU A 113 -1.57 -15.95 -3.77
CA LEU A 113 -0.51 -15.61 -4.72
C LEU A 113 -0.04 -14.18 -4.50
N GLY A 114 1.23 -13.94 -4.77
CA GLY A 114 1.87 -12.65 -4.54
C GLY A 114 2.23 -12.47 -3.07
N THR A 115 1.99 -11.29 -2.54
CA THR A 115 2.40 -10.93 -1.18
C THR A 115 1.72 -11.80 -0.12
N PRO A 116 2.49 -12.47 0.76
CA PRO A 116 1.94 -13.24 1.89
C PRO A 116 1.10 -12.34 2.80
N LEU A 117 -0.03 -12.86 3.32
CA LEU A 117 -0.90 -12.08 4.21
C LEU A 117 -0.21 -11.61 5.49
N SER A 118 0.78 -12.35 5.97
CA SER A 118 1.63 -11.91 7.09
C SER A 118 2.41 -10.63 6.77
N ALA A 119 2.90 -10.50 5.55
CA ALA A 119 3.59 -9.29 5.09
C ALA A 119 2.59 -8.14 4.87
N VAL A 120 1.37 -8.43 4.38
CA VAL A 120 0.29 -7.44 4.27
C VAL A 120 -0.03 -6.89 5.67
N ARG A 121 -0.28 -7.76 6.65
CA ARG A 121 -0.57 -7.33 8.04
C ARG A 121 0.57 -6.50 8.63
N ALA A 122 1.83 -6.91 8.41
CA ALA A 122 3.00 -6.19 8.92
C ALA A 122 3.19 -4.81 8.25
N ALA A 123 2.85 -4.67 6.98
CA ALA A 123 2.93 -3.40 6.27
C ALA A 123 1.79 -2.43 6.64
N GLU A 124 0.60 -2.97 6.92
CA GLU A 124 -0.59 -2.19 7.28
C GLU A 124 -0.61 -1.77 8.77
N ASP A 125 0.03 -2.54 9.65
CA ASP A 125 0.20 -2.18 11.05
C ASP A 125 1.31 -1.13 11.19
N ARG A 126 0.93 0.12 11.35
CA ARG A 126 1.87 1.25 11.46
C ARG A 126 2.90 1.08 12.58
N GLY A 127 2.49 0.52 13.73
CA GLY A 127 3.39 0.27 14.86
C GLY A 127 4.38 -0.85 14.55
N GLY A 128 3.90 -1.96 14.04
CA GLY A 128 4.69 -3.08 13.59
C GLY A 128 5.64 -2.73 12.45
N PHE A 129 5.14 -2.00 11.44
CA PHE A 129 5.96 -1.52 10.33
C PHE A 129 7.10 -0.62 10.80
N ARG A 130 6.81 0.36 11.66
CA ARG A 130 7.82 1.24 12.25
C ARG A 130 8.88 0.43 13.01
N THR A 131 8.45 -0.51 13.86
CA THR A 131 9.36 -1.37 14.62
C THR A 131 10.26 -2.18 13.69
N LEU A 132 9.70 -2.76 12.63
CA LEU A 132 10.46 -3.52 11.63
C LEU A 132 11.47 -2.63 10.92
N VAL A 133 11.06 -1.46 10.41
CA VAL A 133 11.92 -0.54 9.66
C VAL A 133 13.06 -0.02 10.55
N THR A 134 12.76 0.36 11.78
CA THR A 134 13.76 0.78 12.76
C THR A 134 14.71 -0.37 13.11
N GLY A 135 14.18 -1.58 13.27
CA GLY A 135 14.95 -2.80 13.60
C GLY A 135 15.97 -3.18 12.51
N ILE A 136 15.70 -2.85 11.26
CA ILE A 136 16.66 -3.03 10.17
C ILE A 136 17.58 -1.80 9.99
N GLY A 137 17.51 -0.80 10.89
CA GLY A 137 18.38 0.39 10.88
C GLY A 137 18.00 1.42 9.82
N GLU A 138 16.75 1.43 9.35
CA GLU A 138 16.25 2.45 8.43
C GLU A 138 15.46 3.52 9.20
N PRO A 139 15.62 4.82 8.85
CA PRO A 139 15.00 5.91 9.60
C PRO A 139 13.52 6.06 9.23
N VAL A 140 12.70 6.31 10.24
CA VAL A 140 11.29 6.70 10.11
C VAL A 140 11.08 8.08 10.73
N PRO A 141 10.00 8.82 10.41
CA PRO A 141 9.70 10.06 11.10
C PRO A 141 9.54 9.84 12.61
N GLU A 142 10.04 10.78 13.42
CA GLU A 142 9.79 10.73 14.85
C GLU A 142 8.30 10.85 15.13
N SER A 143 7.75 9.92 15.88
CA SER A 143 6.32 9.90 16.16
C SER A 143 6.03 9.26 17.51
N ALA A 144 4.87 9.60 18.07
CA ALA A 144 4.32 8.99 19.27
C ALA A 144 2.85 8.65 19.05
N VAL A 145 2.43 7.48 19.52
CA VAL A 145 1.02 7.16 19.68
C VAL A 145 0.59 7.73 21.02
N VAL A 146 -0.44 8.58 21.04
CA VAL A 146 -0.93 9.25 22.23
C VAL A 146 -2.41 8.99 22.43
N GLU A 147 -2.80 8.85 23.70
CA GLU A 147 -4.19 8.63 24.14
C GLU A 147 -4.73 9.83 24.92
N SER A 148 -3.88 10.83 25.15
CA SER A 148 -4.25 12.07 25.80
C SER A 148 -3.76 13.30 25.06
N LEU A 149 -4.45 14.41 25.27
CA LEU A 149 -4.03 15.71 24.74
C LEU A 149 -2.66 16.12 25.28
N GLU A 150 -2.43 15.90 26.57
CA GLU A 150 -1.19 16.36 27.23
C GLU A 150 0.05 15.61 26.71
N ASP A 151 -0.06 14.30 26.48
CA ASP A 151 1.01 13.50 25.91
C ASP A 151 1.36 13.99 24.50
N GLY A 152 0.36 14.29 23.67
CA GLY A 152 0.56 14.82 22.32
C GLY A 152 1.23 16.19 22.31
N LEU A 153 0.82 17.11 23.19
CA LEU A 153 1.46 18.42 23.31
C LEU A 153 2.87 18.32 23.89
N THR A 154 3.09 17.40 24.82
CA THR A 154 4.41 17.13 25.39
C THR A 154 5.36 16.59 24.31
N PHE A 155 4.90 15.66 23.48
CA PHE A 155 5.68 15.15 22.35
C PHE A 155 6.03 16.27 21.38
N MET A 156 5.07 17.11 20.98
CA MET A 156 5.34 18.22 20.06
C MET A 156 6.34 19.24 20.64
N ARG A 157 6.26 19.57 21.94
CA ARG A 157 7.23 20.45 22.61
C ARG A 157 8.65 19.85 22.57
N HIS A 158 8.75 18.53 22.82
CA HIS A 158 10.05 17.84 22.77
C HIS A 158 10.63 17.79 21.35
N LEU A 159 9.77 17.62 20.37
CA LEU A 159 10.15 17.54 18.95
C LEU A 159 10.63 18.89 18.40
N ASP A 160 10.11 19.99 18.94
CA ASP A 160 10.35 21.38 18.51
C ASP A 160 10.21 21.55 16.99
N ALA A 161 9.14 20.99 16.43
CA ALA A 161 8.87 20.98 14.99
C ALA A 161 7.38 20.87 14.70
N PRO A 162 6.94 21.29 13.50
CA PRO A 162 5.58 21.00 13.03
C PRO A 162 5.28 19.51 13.03
N VAL A 163 4.00 19.19 13.27
CA VAL A 163 3.54 17.80 13.34
C VAL A 163 2.36 17.53 12.43
N VAL A 164 2.22 16.27 12.04
CA VAL A 164 1.03 15.70 11.42
C VAL A 164 0.32 14.85 12.47
N ILE A 165 -0.99 15.04 12.61
CA ILE A 165 -1.85 14.31 13.53
C ILE A 165 -2.71 13.36 12.70
N ARG A 166 -2.68 12.06 13.04
CA ARG A 166 -3.42 11.01 12.32
C ARG A 166 -4.20 10.16 13.32
N PRO A 167 -5.53 10.26 13.36
CA PRO A 167 -6.33 9.39 14.20
C PRO A 167 -6.19 7.94 13.79
N ALA A 168 -6.21 7.04 14.77
CA ALA A 168 -6.19 5.61 14.50
C ALA A 168 -7.54 5.14 13.92
N PHE A 169 -7.49 4.24 12.93
CA PHE A 169 -8.64 3.57 12.31
C PHE A 169 -9.69 4.52 11.70
N THR A 170 -9.30 5.71 11.22
CA THR A 170 -10.18 6.60 10.47
C THR A 170 -9.98 6.43 8.96
N LEU A 171 -11.08 6.45 8.21
CA LEU A 171 -11.06 6.44 6.75
C LEU A 171 -10.92 7.88 6.21
N GLY A 172 -10.13 8.05 5.15
CA GLY A 172 -10.07 9.32 4.42
C GLY A 172 -9.47 10.51 5.17
N GLY A 173 -8.65 10.27 6.20
CA GLY A 173 -7.96 11.34 6.94
C GLY A 173 -8.87 12.18 7.86
N GLY A 174 -10.09 11.73 8.13
CA GLY A 174 -11.04 12.42 9.01
C GLY A 174 -10.49 12.66 10.42
N GLY A 175 -10.60 13.90 10.93
CA GLY A 175 -10.14 14.31 12.25
C GLY A 175 -8.62 14.51 12.38
N GLY A 176 -7.83 14.24 11.35
CA GLY A 176 -6.40 14.48 11.30
C GLY A 176 -6.05 15.88 10.78
N GLY A 177 -4.76 16.15 10.67
CA GLY A 177 -4.27 17.37 10.05
C GLY A 177 -2.87 17.77 10.46
N PHE A 178 -2.45 18.89 9.92
CA PHE A 178 -1.15 19.49 10.14
C PHE A 178 -1.24 20.58 11.22
N ALA A 179 -0.22 20.70 12.05
CA ALA A 179 -0.10 21.74 13.07
C ALA A 179 1.32 22.28 13.13
N THR A 180 1.43 23.61 13.10
CA THR A 180 2.71 24.36 13.22
C THR A 180 2.89 24.92 14.61
N THR A 181 1.79 25.14 15.33
CA THR A 181 1.77 25.72 16.67
C THR A 181 1.15 24.76 17.67
N LEU A 182 1.45 24.97 18.97
CA LEU A 182 0.85 24.18 20.04
C LEU A 182 -0.67 24.35 20.11
N ASP A 183 -1.19 25.52 19.75
CA ASP A 183 -2.65 25.77 19.76
C ASP A 183 -3.34 25.01 18.63
N GLU A 184 -2.77 25.04 17.42
CA GLU A 184 -3.25 24.20 16.30
C GLU A 184 -3.18 22.70 16.67
N ALA A 185 -2.06 22.26 17.24
CA ALA A 185 -1.91 20.87 17.67
C ALA A 185 -2.94 20.49 18.72
N ARG A 186 -3.24 21.37 19.68
CA ARG A 186 -4.28 21.16 20.69
C ARG A 186 -5.63 20.85 20.06
N GLU A 187 -6.06 21.67 19.10
CA GLU A 187 -7.34 21.49 18.43
C GLU A 187 -7.35 20.19 17.56
N ARG A 188 -6.26 19.93 16.83
CA ARG A 188 -6.15 18.75 15.99
C ARG A 188 -6.08 17.45 16.80
N ILE A 189 -5.32 17.41 17.90
CA ILE A 189 -5.22 16.23 18.77
C ILE A 189 -6.58 15.94 19.42
N LYS A 190 -7.29 16.96 19.93
CA LYS A 190 -8.65 16.79 20.47
C LYS A 190 -9.61 16.20 19.43
N ALA A 191 -9.64 16.80 18.25
CA ALA A 191 -10.48 16.32 17.15
C ALA A 191 -10.11 14.88 16.75
N GLY A 192 -8.81 14.58 16.70
CA GLY A 192 -8.31 13.25 16.37
C GLY A 192 -8.68 12.20 17.41
N LEU A 193 -8.50 12.50 18.69
CA LEU A 193 -8.89 11.59 19.79
C LEU A 193 -10.40 11.32 19.78
N ALA A 194 -11.22 12.33 19.47
CA ALA A 194 -12.66 12.17 19.37
C ALA A 194 -13.10 11.38 18.13
N ALA A 195 -12.35 11.50 17.02
CA ALA A 195 -12.63 10.79 15.76
C ALA A 195 -12.15 9.33 15.79
N SER A 196 -11.16 9.01 16.60
CA SER A 196 -10.59 7.65 16.68
C SER A 196 -11.53 6.72 17.45
N PRO A 197 -11.97 5.58 16.88
CA PRO A 197 -12.80 4.60 17.58
C PRO A 197 -12.18 4.03 18.86
N ILE A 198 -10.86 4.08 18.97
CA ILE A 198 -10.11 3.56 20.13
C ILE A 198 -9.46 4.66 20.96
N GLY A 199 -9.75 5.96 20.66
CA GLY A 199 -9.21 7.09 21.40
C GLY A 199 -7.70 7.28 21.25
N GLN A 200 -7.09 6.83 20.15
CA GLN A 200 -5.65 6.95 19.89
C GLN A 200 -5.35 7.83 18.68
N VAL A 201 -4.28 8.59 18.77
CA VAL A 201 -3.77 9.46 17.69
C VAL A 201 -2.27 9.26 17.54
N LEU A 202 -1.80 9.12 16.31
CA LEU A 202 -0.39 9.26 15.98
C LEU A 202 -0.06 10.74 15.80
N VAL A 203 0.91 11.24 16.57
CA VAL A 203 1.53 12.56 16.38
C VAL A 203 2.92 12.32 15.80
N GLU A 204 3.19 12.86 14.62
CA GLU A 204 4.38 12.57 13.84
C GLU A 204 5.04 13.87 13.36
N ARG A 205 6.38 13.92 13.33
CA ARG A 205 7.14 15.03 12.73
C ARG A 205 6.67 15.27 11.30
N SER A 206 6.32 16.50 10.99
CA SER A 206 6.00 16.89 9.62
C SER A 206 7.25 16.90 8.76
N LEU A 207 7.13 16.35 7.56
CA LEU A 207 8.16 16.38 6.52
C LEU A 207 7.76 17.33 5.37
N LEU A 208 6.92 18.32 5.67
CA LEU A 208 6.53 19.33 4.69
C LEU A 208 7.78 20.02 4.12
N GLY A 209 7.86 20.12 2.80
CA GLY A 209 9.01 20.68 2.08
C GLY A 209 10.11 19.66 1.75
N TRP A 210 9.97 18.41 2.17
CA TRP A 210 10.84 17.32 1.72
C TRP A 210 10.38 16.82 0.36
N TYR A 211 11.30 16.21 -0.41
CA TYR A 211 10.97 15.53 -1.66
C TYR A 211 10.33 14.18 -1.35
N GLU A 212 9.31 13.82 -2.09
CA GLU A 212 8.71 12.50 -2.04
C GLU A 212 9.25 11.64 -3.18
N ILE A 213 9.85 10.51 -2.82
CA ILE A 213 10.47 9.56 -3.74
C ILE A 213 9.84 8.20 -3.57
N GLU A 214 9.50 7.58 -4.69
CA GLU A 214 8.89 6.26 -4.72
C GLU A 214 9.78 5.27 -5.48
N PHE A 215 9.77 4.02 -5.02
CA PHE A 215 10.38 2.91 -5.75
C PHE A 215 9.34 1.81 -5.99
N GLU A 216 9.19 1.42 -7.24
CA GLU A 216 8.53 0.17 -7.58
C GLU A 216 9.54 -0.96 -7.49
N VAL A 217 9.23 -1.94 -6.66
CA VAL A 217 10.11 -3.08 -6.38
C VAL A 217 9.34 -4.37 -6.65
N ILE A 218 10.00 -5.32 -7.30
CA ILE A 218 9.51 -6.69 -7.44
C ILE A 218 10.46 -7.62 -6.71
N ARG A 219 9.90 -8.57 -5.98
CA ARG A 219 10.66 -9.64 -5.33
C ARG A 219 9.94 -10.97 -5.51
N ASP A 220 10.71 -12.03 -5.76
CA ASP A 220 10.21 -13.40 -5.84
C ASP A 220 10.45 -14.21 -4.55
N ALA A 221 9.89 -15.42 -4.50
CA ALA A 221 10.06 -16.33 -3.37
C ALA A 221 11.51 -16.82 -3.18
N ALA A 222 12.38 -16.69 -4.20
CA ALA A 222 13.80 -17.05 -4.15
C ALA A 222 14.69 -15.91 -3.63
N ASP A 223 14.09 -14.80 -3.19
CA ASP A 223 14.76 -13.56 -2.75
C ASP A 223 15.46 -12.77 -3.87
N THR A 224 15.14 -13.05 -5.13
CA THR A 224 15.53 -12.16 -6.22
C THR A 224 14.70 -10.90 -6.14
N ALA A 225 15.34 -9.76 -5.90
CA ALA A 225 14.66 -8.47 -5.76
C ALA A 225 15.27 -7.43 -6.70
N ILE A 226 14.40 -6.69 -7.38
CA ILE A 226 14.77 -5.63 -8.29
C ILE A 226 13.93 -4.38 -8.05
N ALA A 227 14.58 -3.22 -7.96
CA ALA A 227 13.90 -1.94 -8.05
C ALA A 227 13.75 -1.61 -9.55
N ILE A 228 12.53 -1.72 -10.03
CA ILE A 228 12.19 -1.54 -11.44
C ILE A 228 12.40 -0.09 -11.84
N CYS A 229 11.86 0.84 -11.04
CA CYS A 229 11.88 2.26 -11.33
C CYS A 229 11.91 3.06 -10.03
N GLY A 230 12.70 4.15 -10.03
CA GLY A 230 12.60 5.21 -9.03
C GLY A 230 11.86 6.39 -9.64
N MET A 231 10.94 6.96 -8.88
CA MET A 231 10.07 8.06 -9.29
C MET A 231 10.12 9.19 -8.29
N GLU A 232 9.84 10.38 -8.75
CA GLU A 232 9.83 11.61 -7.97
C GLU A 232 8.48 12.29 -8.11
N ASN A 233 7.86 12.64 -6.98
CA ASN A 233 6.69 13.51 -6.94
C ASN A 233 7.15 14.97 -7.03
N MET A 234 6.58 15.71 -7.99
CA MET A 234 6.93 17.12 -8.21
C MET A 234 6.20 18.05 -7.24
N ASP A 235 5.10 17.59 -6.68
CA ASP A 235 4.34 18.33 -5.68
C ASP A 235 4.95 18.18 -4.29
N PRO A 236 4.72 19.15 -3.39
CA PRO A 236 5.26 19.09 -2.04
C PRO A 236 4.81 17.84 -1.28
N MET A 237 5.69 17.33 -0.43
CA MET A 237 5.37 16.24 0.51
C MET A 237 4.08 16.53 1.28
N GLY A 238 3.14 15.57 1.26
CA GLY A 238 1.81 15.68 1.88
C GLY A 238 0.67 15.94 0.91
N VAL A 239 0.95 16.27 -0.36
CA VAL A 239 -0.03 16.15 -1.44
C VAL A 239 -0.22 14.66 -1.73
N HIS A 240 -1.50 14.22 -1.80
CA HIS A 240 -1.78 12.80 -2.07
C HIS A 240 -1.17 12.40 -3.42
N THR A 241 -0.44 11.29 -3.45
CA THR A 241 0.25 10.84 -4.67
C THR A 241 -0.70 10.65 -5.86
N GLY A 242 -2.00 10.36 -5.62
CA GLY A 242 -3.07 10.31 -6.62
C GLY A 242 -3.31 11.63 -7.35
N ASP A 243 -2.99 12.74 -6.71
CA ASP A 243 -3.24 14.11 -7.19
C ASP A 243 -1.94 14.83 -7.59
N SER A 244 -0.79 14.17 -7.48
CA SER A 244 0.54 14.70 -7.72
C SER A 244 1.05 14.37 -9.13
N ILE A 245 1.89 15.24 -9.69
CA ILE A 245 2.67 14.95 -10.90
C ILE A 245 3.86 14.08 -10.51
N VAL A 246 3.95 12.90 -11.11
CA VAL A 246 5.04 11.95 -10.87
C VAL A 246 5.92 11.84 -12.11
N VAL A 247 7.23 11.92 -11.92
CA VAL A 247 8.23 11.85 -12.99
C VAL A 247 9.12 10.62 -12.78
N ALA A 248 9.36 9.90 -13.85
CA ALA A 248 10.30 8.78 -13.91
C ALA A 248 11.30 8.97 -15.07
N PRO A 249 12.59 8.73 -14.85
CA PRO A 249 13.27 8.43 -13.58
C PRO A 249 13.37 9.66 -12.66
N ILE A 250 13.90 9.50 -11.44
CA ILE A 250 14.20 10.59 -10.50
C ILE A 250 15.11 11.61 -11.17
N GLN A 251 14.75 12.91 -11.11
CA GLN A 251 15.41 13.99 -11.85
C GLN A 251 16.30 14.88 -10.97
N THR A 252 15.88 15.16 -9.72
CA THR A 252 16.51 16.22 -8.91
C THR A 252 17.57 15.73 -7.95
N LEU A 253 17.57 14.43 -7.60
CA LEU A 253 18.52 13.88 -6.63
C LEU A 253 19.79 13.36 -7.30
N PRO A 254 20.98 13.61 -6.70
CA PRO A 254 22.24 13.01 -7.15
C PRO A 254 22.23 11.47 -7.06
N ASP A 255 22.92 10.80 -7.98
CA ASP A 255 22.97 9.33 -8.03
C ASP A 255 23.34 8.66 -6.68
N PRO A 256 24.32 9.13 -5.87
CA PRO A 256 24.60 8.51 -4.59
C PRO A 256 23.41 8.49 -3.63
N VAL A 257 22.56 9.53 -3.66
CA VAL A 257 21.34 9.60 -2.86
C VAL A 257 20.33 8.59 -3.40
N VAL A 258 20.07 8.57 -4.69
CA VAL A 258 19.17 7.62 -5.35
C VAL A 258 19.56 6.18 -5.02
N GLN A 259 20.87 5.84 -5.09
CA GLN A 259 21.34 4.49 -4.76
C GLN A 259 21.18 4.14 -3.29
N ARG A 260 21.30 5.11 -2.38
CA ARG A 260 21.03 4.93 -0.95
C ARG A 260 19.55 4.59 -0.72
N LEU A 261 18.63 5.34 -1.31
CA LEU A 261 17.20 5.13 -1.23
C LEU A 261 16.78 3.78 -1.84
N ARG A 262 17.35 3.45 -3.00
CA ARG A 262 17.14 2.15 -3.65
C ARG A 262 17.55 0.97 -2.75
N ARG A 263 18.70 1.05 -2.09
CA ARG A 263 19.11 0.03 -1.12
C ARG A 263 18.17 -0.08 0.05
N CYS A 264 17.69 1.06 0.58
CA CYS A 264 16.69 1.09 1.64
C CYS A 264 15.41 0.36 1.19
N ALA A 265 14.86 0.68 0.01
CA ALA A 265 13.67 0.04 -0.52
C ALA A 265 13.83 -1.50 -0.64
N LEU A 266 14.94 -1.96 -1.21
CA LEU A 266 15.23 -3.40 -1.34
C LEU A 266 15.36 -4.09 0.02
N LYS A 267 15.95 -3.42 1.02
CA LYS A 267 16.13 -3.93 2.37
C LYS A 267 14.79 -4.10 3.10
N ILE A 268 13.89 -3.13 2.95
CA ILE A 268 12.54 -3.18 3.53
C ILE A 268 11.74 -4.33 2.93
N VAL A 269 11.73 -4.45 1.61
CA VAL A 269 10.99 -5.49 0.88
C VAL A 269 11.44 -6.89 1.29
N ARG A 270 12.74 -7.09 1.48
CA ARG A 270 13.30 -8.34 2.02
C ARG A 270 12.91 -8.60 3.46
N ALA A 271 12.98 -7.58 4.32
CA ALA A 271 12.60 -7.71 5.74
C ALA A 271 11.13 -8.08 5.92
N LEU A 272 10.25 -7.52 5.10
CA LEU A 272 8.82 -7.85 5.06
C LEU A 272 8.53 -9.20 4.38
N LYS A 273 9.52 -9.79 3.69
CA LYS A 273 9.35 -11.00 2.86
C LYS A 273 8.23 -10.83 1.81
N LEU A 274 8.11 -9.62 1.27
CA LEU A 274 7.14 -9.34 0.21
C LEU A 274 7.42 -10.21 -1.01
N GLU A 275 6.37 -10.71 -1.64
CA GLU A 275 6.42 -11.41 -2.93
C GLU A 275 5.53 -10.68 -3.94
N GLY A 276 6.01 -10.55 -5.18
CA GLY A 276 5.33 -9.76 -6.21
C GLY A 276 5.79 -8.30 -6.20
N GLY A 277 4.94 -7.43 -6.74
CA GLY A 277 5.20 -5.99 -6.84
C GLY A 277 4.76 -5.23 -5.59
N CYS A 278 5.53 -4.22 -5.24
CA CYS A 278 5.19 -3.29 -4.15
C CYS A 278 5.76 -1.90 -4.43
N ASN A 279 5.14 -0.91 -3.81
CA ASN A 279 5.59 0.48 -3.83
C ASN A 279 6.18 0.84 -2.47
N VAL A 280 7.37 1.45 -2.46
CA VAL A 280 8.05 1.96 -1.26
C VAL A 280 8.15 3.48 -1.36
N GLN A 281 7.58 4.19 -0.40
CA GLN A 281 7.57 5.65 -0.34
C GLN A 281 8.56 6.16 0.69
N LEU A 282 9.36 7.13 0.27
CA LEU A 282 10.46 7.74 1.01
C LEU A 282 10.36 9.25 0.95
N ALA A 283 10.65 9.93 2.05
CA ALA A 283 10.86 11.37 2.04
C ALA A 283 12.36 11.67 2.12
N VAL A 284 12.82 12.69 1.39
CA VAL A 284 14.21 13.12 1.33
C VAL A 284 14.32 14.60 1.66
N SER A 285 15.25 14.96 2.54
CA SER A 285 15.49 16.36 2.87
C SER A 285 15.90 17.18 1.63
N PRO A 286 15.59 18.49 1.58
CA PRO A 286 15.90 19.33 0.42
C PRO A 286 17.37 19.34 0.01
N ASP A 287 18.28 19.14 0.96
CA ASP A 287 19.73 19.05 0.74
C ASP A 287 20.23 17.63 0.39
N GLY A 288 19.33 16.63 0.38
CA GLY A 288 19.64 15.23 0.12
C GLY A 288 20.43 14.52 1.22
N SER A 289 20.71 15.17 2.35
CA SER A 289 21.54 14.61 3.42
C SER A 289 20.82 13.54 4.24
N ASP A 290 19.50 13.68 4.42
CA ASP A 290 18.67 12.83 5.26
C ASP A 290 17.45 12.27 4.49
N TYR A 291 16.88 11.18 4.97
CA TYR A 291 15.64 10.58 4.43
C TYR A 291 14.86 9.87 5.53
N ARG A 292 13.57 9.64 5.26
CA ARG A 292 12.67 8.88 6.12
C ARG A 292 11.85 7.92 5.27
N VAL A 293 11.63 6.72 5.81
CA VAL A 293 10.68 5.76 5.24
C VAL A 293 9.28 6.19 5.66
N ILE A 294 8.38 6.34 4.70
CA ILE A 294 7.00 6.78 4.93
C ILE A 294 6.08 5.59 5.05
N GLU A 295 6.01 4.80 3.97
CA GLU A 295 5.15 3.62 3.94
C GLU A 295 5.57 2.63 2.86
N VAL A 296 5.02 1.42 2.93
CA VAL A 296 5.10 0.41 1.89
C VAL A 296 3.68 -0.02 1.55
N ASN A 297 3.37 0.01 0.27
CA ASN A 297 2.14 -0.55 -0.25
C ASN A 297 2.42 -1.96 -0.78
N PRO A 298 1.99 -3.03 -0.08
CA PRO A 298 2.32 -4.42 -0.43
C PRO A 298 1.45 -4.94 -1.59
N ARG A 299 1.27 -4.14 -2.59
CA ARG A 299 0.41 -4.33 -3.75
C ARG A 299 0.85 -3.45 -4.91
N VAL A 300 0.27 -3.67 -6.07
CA VAL A 300 0.40 -2.71 -7.18
C VAL A 300 -0.19 -1.35 -6.78
N SER A 301 0.33 -0.32 -7.40
CA SER A 301 -0.11 1.06 -7.20
C SER A 301 -0.19 1.77 -8.56
N ARG A 302 -0.59 3.02 -8.56
CA ARG A 302 -0.58 3.82 -9.79
C ARG A 302 0.83 3.99 -10.36
N SER A 303 1.84 4.06 -9.49
CA SER A 303 3.24 4.11 -9.89
C SER A 303 3.72 2.81 -10.57
N SER A 304 3.10 1.66 -10.32
CA SER A 304 3.38 0.42 -11.05
C SER A 304 3.03 0.55 -12.55
N ALA A 305 1.90 1.19 -12.87
CA ALA A 305 1.52 1.45 -14.25
C ALA A 305 2.47 2.47 -14.92
N LEU A 306 2.89 3.51 -14.19
CA LEU A 306 3.89 4.46 -14.67
C LEU A 306 5.25 3.78 -14.89
N ALA A 307 5.71 2.96 -13.96
CA ALA A 307 6.96 2.20 -14.07
C ALA A 307 6.97 1.34 -15.34
N SER A 308 5.88 0.61 -15.62
CA SER A 308 5.70 -0.17 -16.84
C SER A 308 5.86 0.68 -18.11
N LYS A 309 5.30 1.90 -18.12
CA LYS A 309 5.43 2.83 -19.24
C LYS A 309 6.83 3.43 -19.37
N ALA A 310 7.49 3.73 -18.26
CA ALA A 310 8.80 4.38 -18.24
C ALA A 310 9.96 3.44 -18.57
N THR A 311 9.79 2.15 -18.33
CA THR A 311 10.85 1.15 -18.52
C THR A 311 10.68 0.29 -19.79
N GLY A 312 9.54 0.40 -20.48
CA GLY A 312 9.23 -0.40 -21.66
C GLY A 312 8.84 -1.81 -21.31
#